data_8bcba38cb733b11f235ea8e8ca313e2b
#
_entry.id   8bcba38cb733b11f235ea8e8ca313e2b
#
_cell.length_a   1.000
_cell.length_b   1.000
_cell.length_c   1.000
_cell.angle_alpha   90.00
_cell.angle_beta   90.00
_cell.angle_gamma   90.00
#
_symmetry.space_group_name_H-M   'P 1'
#
loop_
_entity.id
_entity.type
_entity.pdbx_description
1 polymer ?
#
loop_
_entity_poly.entity_id
_entity_poly.type
_entity_poly.pdbx_seq_one_letter_code
_entity_poly.pdbx_strand_id
1 'polypeptide(L)'
;MYLRKLALSATVASLCVLSFLPASAFAHGGGHKKKAASKPDHVNAEETDFGRAGDPKQAGRAIRIGMDDSMHFVVTASARPDRRTDARTGGGAHFPPGDIVVERGETIRFVVRNDGKAMHEMVIGTMAQLKEHAELMRKFPGMEHDEPYMAHVAPGEEGEIVWQFTRTGEFHYACLVPGHLEAGMIARIIVK
;
A
#
# COMPACT_ATOMS: atom_id res chain seq x y z
N MET A 1 -36.10 13.55 76.06
CA MET A 1 -36.07 12.58 77.17
C MET A 1 -35.36 11.34 76.72
N TYR A 2 -34.18 11.10 77.33
CA TYR A 2 -33.45 9.81 77.54
C TYR A 2 -33.02 9.01 76.29
N LEU A 3 -31.87 8.38 76.15
CA LEU A 3 -30.67 8.22 77.01
C LEU A 3 -29.50 7.80 76.09
N ARG A 4 -28.33 8.23 76.52
CA ARG A 4 -27.00 7.76 76.09
C ARG A 4 -26.86 6.25 76.24
N LYS A 5 -26.12 5.61 75.31
CA LYS A 5 -25.16 4.57 75.73
C LYS A 5 -23.90 4.64 74.86
N LEU A 6 -22.80 4.90 75.55
CA LEU A 6 -21.44 4.66 75.17
C LEU A 6 -21.13 3.14 75.23
N ALA A 7 -20.33 2.64 74.36
CA ALA A 7 -19.41 1.51 74.53
C ALA A 7 -18.37 1.61 73.40
N LEU A 8 -17.24 1.95 73.64
CA LEU A 8 -15.94 1.53 74.16
C LEU A 8 -15.39 0.29 73.42
N SER A 9 -14.29 0.57 72.69
CA SER A 9 -13.06 -0.23 72.52
C SER A 9 -13.09 -1.49 71.71
N ALA A 10 -12.28 -1.51 70.67
CA ALA A 10 -11.08 -2.35 70.63
C ALA A 10 -10.27 -2.05 69.37
N THR A 11 -9.14 -1.40 69.52
CA THR A 11 -8.05 -1.26 68.54
C THR A 11 -7.37 -2.61 68.42
N VAL A 12 -7.46 -3.20 67.22
CA VAL A 12 -6.55 -4.26 66.80
C VAL A 12 -5.65 -3.67 65.74
N ALA A 13 -4.43 -3.41 66.07
CA ALA A 13 -3.38 -3.03 65.19
C ALA A 13 -2.93 -4.29 64.42
N SER A 14 -3.33 -4.43 63.18
CA SER A 14 -2.82 -5.45 62.28
C SER A 14 -1.71 -4.85 61.46
N LEU A 15 -0.50 -5.27 61.77
CA LEU A 15 0.75 -4.90 61.06
C LEU A 15 0.80 -5.65 59.75
N CYS A 16 0.31 -5.04 58.66
CA CYS A 16 0.52 -5.57 57.34
C CYS A 16 1.89 -5.13 56.82
N VAL A 17 2.83 -6.08 56.81
CA VAL A 17 4.10 -5.97 56.13
C VAL A 17 3.84 -5.94 54.62
N LEU A 18 3.91 -4.76 54.03
CA LEU A 18 3.91 -4.62 52.54
C LEU A 18 5.26 -5.07 52.02
N SER A 19 5.29 -6.28 51.48
CA SER A 19 6.39 -6.75 50.64
C SER A 19 6.34 -6.00 49.31
N PHE A 20 7.21 -5.03 49.12
CA PHE A 20 7.44 -4.39 47.83
C PHE A 20 8.13 -5.38 46.92
N LEU A 21 7.39 -5.97 45.95
CA LEU A 21 7.95 -6.60 44.78
C LEU A 21 8.18 -5.52 43.72
N PRO A 22 9.35 -5.42 43.12
CA PRO A 22 9.56 -4.51 42.03
C PRO A 22 8.80 -5.03 40.80
N ALA A 23 7.76 -4.32 40.38
CA ALA A 23 7.11 -4.54 39.12
C ALA A 23 8.08 -4.14 38.02
N SER A 24 8.67 -5.15 37.31
CA SER A 24 9.38 -4.93 36.07
C SER A 24 8.40 -4.42 35.03
N ALA A 25 8.42 -3.11 34.81
CA ALA A 25 7.72 -2.49 33.70
C ALA A 25 8.34 -2.96 32.38
N PHE A 26 7.75 -3.95 31.73
CA PHE A 26 8.02 -4.21 30.34
C PHE A 26 7.44 -3.05 29.53
N ALA A 27 8.28 -2.06 29.24
CA ALA A 27 8.00 -1.07 28.22
C ALA A 27 8.01 -1.78 26.87
N HIS A 28 6.83 -2.14 26.36
CA HIS A 28 6.64 -2.44 24.95
C HIS A 28 6.80 -1.14 24.17
N GLY A 29 8.05 -0.74 23.96
CA GLY A 29 8.42 0.20 22.93
C GLY A 29 8.28 -0.49 21.58
N GLY A 30 7.10 -0.40 20.95
CA GLY A 30 6.90 -0.76 19.57
C GLY A 30 7.68 0.20 18.67
N GLY A 31 9.00 0.02 18.59
CA GLY A 31 9.82 0.65 17.59
C GLY A 31 9.49 -0.01 16.25
N HIS A 32 8.71 0.67 15.43
CA HIS A 32 8.62 0.35 14.01
C HIS A 32 10.03 0.50 13.43
N LYS A 33 10.80 -0.59 13.42
CA LYS A 33 12.02 -0.68 12.66
C LYS A 33 11.62 -0.49 11.21
N LYS A 34 11.96 0.66 10.62
CA LYS A 34 11.97 0.83 9.15
C LYS A 34 12.72 -0.38 8.61
N LYS A 35 11.98 -1.29 7.95
CA LYS A 35 12.55 -2.45 7.28
C LYS A 35 13.43 -1.86 6.18
N ALA A 36 14.75 -1.93 6.36
CA ALA A 36 15.66 -1.55 5.32
C ALA A 36 15.29 -2.39 4.10
N ALA A 37 15.16 -1.71 2.94
CA ALA A 37 14.89 -2.36 1.69
C ALA A 37 15.87 -3.53 1.52
N SER A 38 15.37 -4.76 1.56
CA SER A 38 16.15 -5.94 1.29
C SER A 38 16.66 -5.81 -0.15
N LYS A 39 18.00 -5.97 -0.34
CA LYS A 39 18.59 -6.08 -1.66
C LYS A 39 17.85 -7.18 -2.42
N PRO A 40 17.48 -6.98 -3.69
CA PRO A 40 16.91 -8.04 -4.48
C PRO A 40 17.99 -9.12 -4.69
N ASP A 41 17.92 -10.20 -3.94
CA ASP A 41 18.48 -11.47 -4.36
C ASP A 41 17.77 -11.84 -5.66
N HIS A 42 18.50 -12.42 -6.61
CA HIS A 42 18.04 -12.81 -7.93
C HIS A 42 16.66 -13.45 -7.87
N VAL A 43 15.64 -12.64 -8.06
CA VAL A 43 14.26 -13.07 -8.08
C VAL A 43 14.11 -13.92 -9.34
N ASN A 44 13.89 -15.21 -9.18
CA ASN A 44 13.16 -15.98 -10.18
C ASN A 44 11.78 -15.34 -10.24
N ALA A 45 11.65 -14.29 -11.05
CA ALA A 45 10.43 -13.52 -11.14
C ALA A 45 9.39 -14.45 -11.78
N GLU A 46 8.47 -14.94 -10.95
CA GLU A 46 7.34 -15.72 -11.43
C GLU A 46 6.60 -14.89 -12.49
N GLU A 47 6.43 -15.48 -13.68
CA GLU A 47 5.77 -14.79 -14.77
C GLU A 47 4.26 -14.94 -14.62
N THR A 48 3.58 -13.82 -14.55
CA THR A 48 2.12 -13.72 -14.51
C THR A 48 1.53 -13.56 -15.90
N ASP A 49 0.20 -13.51 -16.02
CA ASP A 49 -0.50 -13.23 -17.29
C ASP A 49 -0.24 -11.83 -17.83
N PHE A 50 0.22 -10.90 -17.00
CA PHE A 50 0.47 -9.49 -17.36
C PHE A 50 1.95 -9.09 -17.29
N GLY A 51 2.86 -10.03 -17.06
CA GLY A 51 4.29 -9.78 -17.01
C GLY A 51 4.98 -10.35 -15.78
N ARG A 52 6.08 -9.74 -15.38
CA ARG A 52 6.91 -10.16 -14.24
C ARG A 52 7.58 -8.97 -13.55
N ALA A 53 8.09 -9.21 -12.34
CA ALA A 53 8.92 -8.22 -11.65
C ALA A 53 10.11 -7.81 -12.53
N GLY A 54 10.30 -6.50 -12.66
CA GLY A 54 11.38 -5.92 -13.46
C GLY A 54 12.63 -5.65 -12.64
N ASP A 55 13.80 -5.63 -13.32
CA ASP A 55 15.02 -5.11 -12.72
C ASP A 55 14.97 -3.58 -12.70
N PRO A 56 15.10 -2.94 -11.53
CA PRO A 56 15.10 -1.48 -11.41
C PRO A 56 16.18 -0.78 -12.27
N LYS A 57 17.28 -1.48 -12.56
CA LYS A 57 18.37 -0.96 -13.41
C LYS A 57 18.02 -0.97 -14.88
N GLN A 58 17.02 -1.76 -15.28
CA GLN A 58 16.55 -1.89 -16.65
C GLN A 58 15.27 -1.10 -16.93
N ALA A 59 14.78 -0.34 -15.96
CA ALA A 59 13.61 0.50 -16.13
C ALA A 59 13.88 1.60 -17.17
N GLY A 60 13.33 1.42 -18.37
CA GLY A 60 13.47 2.34 -19.50
C GLY A 60 12.63 3.59 -19.39
N ARG A 61 11.65 3.60 -18.47
CA ARG A 61 10.75 4.73 -18.24
C ARG A 61 10.25 4.73 -16.79
N ALA A 62 10.17 5.92 -16.19
CA ALA A 62 9.49 6.12 -14.92
C ALA A 62 8.15 6.82 -15.17
N ILE A 63 7.09 6.33 -14.54
CA ILE A 63 5.76 6.90 -14.58
C ILE A 63 5.38 7.27 -13.15
N ARG A 64 5.08 8.55 -12.93
CA ARG A 64 4.58 9.04 -11.64
C ARG A 64 3.06 9.07 -11.64
N ILE A 65 2.47 8.49 -10.62
CA ILE A 65 1.03 8.37 -10.46
C ILE A 65 0.65 8.96 -9.10
N GLY A 66 -0.26 9.94 -9.11
CA GLY A 66 -0.91 10.45 -7.91
C GLY A 66 -2.17 9.66 -7.61
N MET A 67 -2.43 9.49 -6.32
CA MET A 67 -3.67 8.93 -5.75
C MET A 67 -4.18 9.89 -4.69
N ASP A 68 -5.49 10.05 -4.61
CA ASP A 68 -6.14 10.84 -3.59
C ASP A 68 -7.54 10.32 -3.26
N ASP A 69 -8.21 10.97 -2.32
CA ASP A 69 -9.54 10.58 -1.86
C ASP A 69 -10.67 10.87 -2.89
N SER A 70 -10.32 11.36 -4.10
CA SER A 70 -11.26 11.44 -5.23
C SER A 70 -11.48 10.11 -5.95
N MET A 71 -10.76 9.05 -5.51
CA MET A 71 -10.84 7.68 -6.04
C MET A 71 -10.39 7.58 -7.50
N HIS A 72 -9.39 8.36 -7.87
CA HIS A 72 -8.80 8.34 -9.21
C HIS A 72 -7.28 8.21 -9.15
N PHE A 73 -6.75 7.58 -10.19
CA PHE A 73 -5.32 7.63 -10.50
C PHE A 73 -5.06 8.76 -11.50
N VAL A 74 -4.03 9.55 -11.24
CA VAL A 74 -3.63 10.63 -12.13
C VAL A 74 -2.17 10.44 -12.53
N VAL A 75 -1.90 10.24 -13.81
CA VAL A 75 -0.52 10.24 -14.31
C VAL A 75 0.03 11.66 -14.30
N THR A 76 0.93 11.95 -13.34
CA THR A 76 1.47 13.30 -13.11
C THR A 76 2.73 13.56 -13.91
N ALA A 77 3.51 12.52 -14.23
CA ALA A 77 4.70 12.61 -15.07
C ALA A 77 5.05 11.26 -15.69
N SER A 78 5.66 11.31 -16.88
CA SER A 78 6.28 10.16 -17.53
C SER A 78 7.63 10.61 -18.09
N ALA A 79 8.72 9.97 -17.68
CA ALA A 79 10.07 10.32 -18.09
C ALA A 79 10.84 9.09 -18.57
N ARG A 80 11.57 9.23 -19.69
CA ARG A 80 12.59 8.27 -20.13
C ARG A 80 13.97 8.81 -19.79
N PRO A 81 14.94 7.94 -19.42
CA PRO A 81 16.28 8.38 -19.06
C PRO A 81 17.01 9.19 -20.14
N ASP A 82 16.68 8.93 -21.42
CA ASP A 82 17.30 9.48 -22.60
C ASP A 82 16.54 10.66 -23.25
N ARG A 83 15.34 10.98 -22.75
CA ARG A 83 14.50 12.04 -23.30
C ARG A 83 13.94 12.92 -22.19
N ARG A 84 13.95 14.25 -22.43
CA ARG A 84 13.22 15.21 -21.64
C ARG A 84 11.75 14.80 -21.55
N THR A 85 11.20 14.91 -20.37
CA THR A 85 9.82 14.59 -20.00
C THR A 85 8.86 14.72 -21.18
N ASP A 86 8.47 13.59 -21.78
CA ASP A 86 7.32 13.57 -22.67
C ASP A 86 6.07 13.72 -21.79
N ALA A 87 5.65 14.98 -21.59
CA ALA A 87 4.34 15.30 -21.01
C ALA A 87 3.17 14.87 -21.94
N ARG A 88 3.47 14.08 -22.96
CA ARG A 88 2.52 13.47 -23.88
C ARG A 88 2.33 11.99 -23.53
N THR A 89 1.63 11.73 -22.46
CA THR A 89 0.92 10.47 -22.30
C THR A 89 -0.25 10.49 -23.27
N GLY A 90 -0.06 9.90 -24.45
CA GLY A 90 -1.12 9.79 -25.43
C GLY A 90 -0.90 10.67 -26.68
N GLY A 91 -0.17 10.14 -27.67
CA GLY A 91 -0.28 10.67 -29.02
C GLY A 91 -1.71 10.53 -29.54
N GLY A 92 -2.45 11.64 -29.64
CA GLY A 92 -3.64 11.78 -30.48
C GLY A 92 -4.92 11.04 -30.09
N ALA A 93 -4.88 10.04 -29.20
CA ALA A 93 -6.07 9.40 -28.67
C ALA A 93 -6.43 10.05 -27.32
N HIS A 94 -7.69 10.42 -27.18
CA HIS A 94 -8.22 10.90 -25.90
C HIS A 94 -8.36 9.69 -24.96
N PHE A 95 -7.31 9.44 -24.16
CA PHE A 95 -7.37 8.43 -23.10
C PHE A 95 -7.92 9.07 -21.84
N PRO A 96 -8.73 8.33 -21.05
CA PRO A 96 -9.12 8.76 -19.71
C PRO A 96 -7.89 9.12 -18.85
N PRO A 97 -8.02 10.02 -17.89
CA PRO A 97 -6.97 10.27 -16.91
C PRO A 97 -6.50 8.96 -16.27
N GLY A 98 -5.19 8.74 -16.22
CA GLY A 98 -4.62 7.52 -15.66
C GLY A 98 -4.30 6.41 -16.67
N ASP A 99 -4.88 6.36 -17.87
CA ASP A 99 -4.54 5.34 -18.86
C ASP A 99 -3.08 5.45 -19.33
N ILE A 100 -2.41 4.31 -19.47
CA ILE A 100 -0.99 4.21 -19.79
C ILE A 100 -0.80 3.31 -21.02
N VAL A 101 0.06 3.73 -21.95
CA VAL A 101 0.49 2.90 -23.09
C VAL A 101 1.95 2.52 -22.90
N VAL A 102 2.24 1.23 -23.04
CA VAL A 102 3.59 0.65 -22.92
C VAL A 102 3.87 -0.28 -24.10
N GLU A 103 5.15 -0.50 -24.41
CA GLU A 103 5.58 -1.47 -25.41
C GLU A 103 5.81 -2.85 -24.74
N ARG A 104 5.54 -3.92 -25.49
CA ARG A 104 5.87 -5.27 -25.02
C ARG A 104 7.38 -5.39 -24.76
N GLY A 105 7.75 -5.92 -23.63
CA GLY A 105 9.13 -6.04 -23.16
C GLY A 105 9.64 -4.82 -22.40
N GLU A 106 8.89 -3.71 -22.40
CA GLU A 106 9.28 -2.52 -21.65
C GLU A 106 9.22 -2.78 -20.14
N THR A 107 10.27 -2.35 -19.42
CA THR A 107 10.30 -2.33 -17.95
C THR A 107 9.99 -0.91 -17.50
N ILE A 108 8.92 -0.78 -16.72
CA ILE A 108 8.42 0.49 -16.19
C ILE A 108 8.69 0.56 -14.70
N ARG A 109 9.16 1.71 -14.24
CA ARG A 109 9.17 2.09 -12.83
C ARG A 109 7.96 2.97 -12.55
N PHE A 110 6.98 2.46 -11.84
CA PHE A 110 5.88 3.25 -11.30
C PHE A 110 6.29 3.83 -9.97
N VAL A 111 6.16 5.13 -9.81
CA VAL A 111 6.31 5.85 -8.54
C VAL A 111 4.93 6.37 -8.16
N VAL A 112 4.37 5.81 -7.11
CA VAL A 112 2.99 6.04 -6.71
C VAL A 112 2.98 6.89 -5.46
N ARG A 113 2.30 8.03 -5.50
CA ARG A 113 2.19 8.95 -4.35
C ARG A 113 0.75 9.03 -3.88
N ASN A 114 0.56 8.92 -2.58
CA ASN A 114 -0.73 9.13 -1.95
C ASN A 114 -0.81 10.56 -1.37
N ASP A 115 -1.54 11.42 -2.05
CA ASP A 115 -1.82 12.81 -1.63
C ASP A 115 -3.16 12.91 -0.85
N GLY A 116 -3.85 11.78 -0.63
CA GLY A 116 -5.08 11.68 0.14
C GLY A 116 -4.86 11.52 1.64
N LYS A 117 -5.94 11.26 2.35
CA LYS A 117 -5.98 10.99 3.80
C LYS A 117 -6.28 9.53 4.13
N ALA A 118 -6.89 8.81 3.19
CA ALA A 118 -7.11 7.38 3.28
C ALA A 118 -5.87 6.58 2.83
N MET A 119 -5.77 5.32 3.24
CA MET A 119 -4.84 4.37 2.66
C MET A 119 -5.25 4.13 1.21
N HIS A 120 -4.29 4.16 0.31
CA HIS A 120 -4.45 3.74 -1.08
C HIS A 120 -3.41 2.70 -1.47
N GLU A 121 -3.69 1.98 -2.53
CA GLU A 121 -2.74 1.05 -3.12
C GLU A 121 -2.83 1.08 -4.64
N MET A 122 -1.78 0.61 -5.29
CA MET A 122 -1.78 0.31 -6.71
C MET A 122 -1.49 -1.18 -6.89
N VAL A 123 -2.40 -1.90 -7.52
CA VAL A 123 -2.25 -3.33 -7.85
C VAL A 123 -2.41 -3.48 -9.36
N ILE A 124 -1.41 -4.06 -10.03
CA ILE A 124 -1.44 -4.35 -11.48
C ILE A 124 -1.99 -5.76 -11.69
N GLY A 125 -2.85 -5.94 -12.69
CA GLY A 125 -3.38 -7.26 -13.02
C GLY A 125 -4.32 -7.27 -14.23
N THR A 126 -4.84 -8.45 -14.52
CA THR A 126 -6.01 -8.59 -15.40
C THR A 126 -7.27 -8.17 -14.63
N MET A 127 -8.30 -7.73 -15.33
CA MET A 127 -9.57 -7.36 -14.69
C MET A 127 -10.16 -8.50 -13.83
N ALA A 128 -9.98 -9.75 -14.27
CA ALA A 128 -10.49 -10.91 -13.52
C ALA A 128 -9.75 -11.07 -12.18
N GLN A 129 -8.42 -11.01 -12.20
CA GLN A 129 -7.58 -11.13 -11.00
C GLN A 129 -7.82 -9.98 -10.02
N LEU A 130 -7.95 -8.73 -10.52
CA LEU A 130 -8.23 -7.57 -9.67
C LEU A 130 -9.59 -7.69 -8.97
N LYS A 131 -10.62 -8.18 -9.66
CA LYS A 131 -11.94 -8.42 -9.06
C LYS A 131 -11.90 -9.53 -8.01
N GLU A 132 -11.23 -10.64 -8.31
CA GLU A 132 -11.08 -11.74 -7.35
C GLU A 132 -10.34 -11.28 -6.10
N HIS A 133 -9.26 -10.52 -6.28
CA HIS A 133 -8.47 -9.98 -5.17
C HIS A 133 -9.29 -8.96 -4.35
N ALA A 134 -10.03 -8.06 -4.98
CA ALA A 134 -10.92 -7.14 -4.27
C ALA A 134 -11.96 -7.86 -3.40
N GLU A 135 -12.51 -8.98 -3.89
CA GLU A 135 -13.41 -9.83 -3.12
C GLU A 135 -12.73 -10.47 -1.89
N LEU A 136 -11.47 -10.87 -2.02
CA LEU A 136 -10.68 -11.39 -0.90
C LEU A 136 -10.41 -10.28 0.14
N MET A 137 -10.01 -9.09 -0.30
CA MET A 137 -9.78 -7.94 0.58
C MET A 137 -11.05 -7.52 1.32
N ARG A 138 -12.22 -7.60 0.66
CA ARG A 138 -13.50 -7.32 1.31
C ARG A 138 -13.85 -8.36 2.40
N LYS A 139 -13.48 -9.63 2.19
CA LYS A 139 -13.70 -10.70 3.17
C LYS A 139 -12.70 -10.66 4.31
N PHE A 140 -11.48 -10.23 4.03
CA PHE A 140 -10.35 -10.24 4.97
C PHE A 140 -9.62 -8.89 4.96
N PRO A 141 -10.26 -7.80 5.42
CA PRO A 141 -9.73 -6.43 5.26
C PRO A 141 -8.44 -6.14 6.03
N GLY A 142 -8.02 -7.03 6.91
CA GLY A 142 -6.76 -6.94 7.66
C GLY A 142 -5.66 -7.87 7.15
N MET A 143 -5.85 -8.52 6.01
CA MET A 143 -4.82 -9.39 5.43
C MET A 143 -3.74 -8.51 4.78
N GLU A 144 -2.53 -8.56 5.35
CA GLU A 144 -1.36 -7.91 4.78
C GLU A 144 -0.61 -8.92 3.89
N HIS A 145 -0.28 -8.52 2.68
CA HIS A 145 0.54 -9.28 1.75
C HIS A 145 1.27 -8.30 0.83
N ASP A 146 2.45 -8.69 0.41
CA ASP A 146 3.30 -7.92 -0.49
C ASP A 146 3.59 -8.74 -1.74
N GLU A 147 3.18 -8.23 -2.89
CA GLU A 147 3.47 -8.83 -4.18
C GLU A 147 4.27 -7.85 -5.05
N PRO A 148 5.15 -8.32 -5.95
CA PRO A 148 5.97 -7.43 -6.76
C PRO A 148 5.19 -6.46 -7.67
N TYR A 149 3.92 -6.77 -7.93
CA TYR A 149 3.01 -5.98 -8.77
C TYR A 149 2.07 -5.07 -7.98
N MET A 150 2.35 -4.86 -6.68
CA MET A 150 1.52 -4.01 -5.83
C MET A 150 2.35 -3.10 -4.93
N ALA A 151 1.76 -1.98 -4.53
CA ALA A 151 2.32 -1.06 -3.56
C ALA A 151 1.21 -0.50 -2.68
N HIS A 152 1.33 -0.71 -1.37
CA HIS A 152 0.50 -0.07 -0.34
C HIS A 152 1.11 1.28 0.02
N VAL A 153 0.34 2.35 -0.04
CA VAL A 153 0.85 3.71 0.15
C VAL A 153 0.01 4.45 1.19
N ALA A 154 0.61 4.67 2.35
CA ALA A 154 -0.02 5.44 3.41
C ALA A 154 -0.18 6.93 3.02
N PRO A 155 -1.07 7.69 3.67
CA PRO A 155 -1.22 9.12 3.44
C PRO A 155 0.10 9.88 3.50
N GLY A 156 0.41 10.65 2.45
CA GLY A 156 1.64 11.42 2.32
C GLY A 156 2.90 10.64 1.94
N GLU A 157 2.80 9.32 1.76
CA GLU A 157 3.92 8.44 1.41
C GLU A 157 4.03 8.20 -0.10
N GLU A 158 5.15 7.61 -0.51
CA GLU A 158 5.38 7.12 -1.87
C GLU A 158 5.68 5.62 -1.84
N GLY A 159 5.17 4.90 -2.86
CA GLY A 159 5.48 3.50 -3.14
C GLY A 159 6.10 3.33 -4.53
N GLU A 160 6.69 2.18 -4.79
CA GLU A 160 7.31 1.86 -6.07
C GLU A 160 6.94 0.46 -6.52
N ILE A 161 6.62 0.32 -7.81
CA ILE A 161 6.49 -0.96 -8.51
C ILE A 161 7.42 -0.90 -9.71
N VAL A 162 8.27 -1.92 -9.88
CA VAL A 162 9.07 -2.09 -11.10
C VAL A 162 8.58 -3.33 -11.83
N TRP A 163 7.98 -3.13 -13.00
CA TRP A 163 7.27 -4.17 -13.72
C TRP A 163 7.68 -4.25 -15.19
N GLN A 164 7.93 -5.46 -15.69
CA GLN A 164 8.18 -5.73 -17.11
C GLN A 164 6.93 -6.34 -17.75
N PHE A 165 6.39 -5.68 -18.76
CA PHE A 165 5.26 -6.17 -19.53
C PHE A 165 5.73 -7.12 -20.65
N THR A 166 5.51 -8.42 -20.48
CA THR A 166 6.00 -9.46 -21.41
C THR A 166 4.99 -9.85 -22.47
N ARG A 167 3.73 -9.45 -22.31
CA ARG A 167 2.61 -9.79 -23.21
C ARG A 167 1.87 -8.55 -23.66
N THR A 168 1.40 -8.56 -24.91
CA THR A 168 0.50 -7.53 -25.46
C THR A 168 -0.92 -7.74 -24.94
N GLY A 169 -1.68 -6.67 -24.82
CA GLY A 169 -3.07 -6.73 -24.38
C GLY A 169 -3.49 -5.54 -23.55
N GLU A 170 -4.67 -5.63 -22.98
CA GLU A 170 -5.20 -4.66 -22.04
C GLU A 170 -5.14 -5.23 -20.63
N PHE A 171 -4.42 -4.55 -19.76
CA PHE A 171 -4.31 -4.82 -18.34
C PHE A 171 -4.80 -3.60 -17.56
N HIS A 172 -4.84 -3.73 -16.26
CA HIS A 172 -5.35 -2.66 -15.41
C HIS A 172 -4.46 -2.48 -14.19
N TYR A 173 -4.60 -1.32 -13.56
CA TYR A 173 -4.16 -1.13 -12.20
C TYR A 173 -5.30 -0.49 -11.40
N ALA A 174 -5.45 -0.93 -10.16
CA ALA A 174 -6.58 -0.57 -9.32
C ALA A 174 -6.18 -0.41 -7.86
N CYS A 175 -6.98 0.32 -7.10
CA CYS A 175 -6.94 0.29 -5.65
C CYS A 175 -7.97 -0.74 -5.16
N LEU A 176 -7.52 -1.74 -4.40
CA LEU A 176 -8.35 -2.83 -3.90
C LEU A 176 -8.69 -2.68 -2.41
N VAL A 177 -8.36 -1.55 -1.81
CA VAL A 177 -8.91 -1.15 -0.52
C VAL A 177 -10.43 -1.24 -0.61
N PRO A 178 -11.13 -1.89 0.34
CA PRO A 178 -12.57 -2.12 0.24
C PRO A 178 -13.37 -0.86 -0.10
N GLY A 179 -14.15 -0.93 -1.18
CA GLY A 179 -14.97 0.17 -1.69
C GLY A 179 -14.30 1.06 -2.74
N HIS A 180 -12.96 1.05 -2.87
CA HIS A 180 -12.28 1.95 -3.79
C HIS A 180 -12.40 1.52 -5.26
N LEU A 181 -12.32 0.21 -5.54
CA LEU A 181 -12.55 -0.32 -6.88
C LEU A 181 -13.98 -0.04 -7.35
N GLU A 182 -14.97 -0.24 -6.47
CA GLU A 182 -16.38 0.02 -6.75
C GLU A 182 -16.66 1.51 -6.95
N ALA A 183 -15.88 2.38 -6.29
CA ALA A 183 -15.93 3.83 -6.51
C ALA A 183 -15.26 4.26 -7.83
N GLY A 184 -14.65 3.33 -8.57
CA GLY A 184 -14.05 3.60 -9.87
C GLY A 184 -12.54 3.86 -9.83
N MET A 185 -11.84 3.55 -8.73
CA MET A 185 -10.40 3.73 -8.62
C MET A 185 -9.66 2.64 -9.40
N ILE A 186 -9.69 2.77 -10.72
CA ILE A 186 -9.08 1.86 -11.69
C ILE A 186 -8.69 2.62 -12.96
N ALA A 187 -7.60 2.18 -13.62
CA ALA A 187 -7.17 2.69 -14.92
C ALA A 187 -6.54 1.58 -15.76
N ARG A 188 -6.32 1.84 -17.06
CA ARG A 188 -5.87 0.83 -18.01
C ARG A 188 -4.38 0.95 -18.31
N ILE A 189 -3.78 -0.19 -18.62
CA ILE A 189 -2.45 -0.32 -19.22
C ILE A 189 -2.62 -1.05 -20.55
N ILE A 190 -2.34 -0.36 -21.65
CA ILE A 190 -2.41 -0.91 -23.00
C ILE A 190 -1.00 -1.27 -23.43
N VAL A 191 -0.72 -2.56 -23.57
CA VAL A 191 0.57 -3.10 -24.01
C VAL A 191 0.50 -3.41 -25.51
N LYS A 192 1.36 -2.77 -26.31
CA LYS A 192 1.43 -2.91 -27.77
C LYS A 192 2.59 -3.78 -28.23
#